data_3b9c2a5e9175af377d93f63c8e46687f
#
_entry.id   3b9c2a5e9175af377d93f63c8e46687f
#
_cell.length_a   1.000
_cell.length_b   1.000
_cell.length_c   1.000
_cell.angle_alpha   90.00
_cell.angle_beta   90.00
_cell.angle_gamma   90.00
#
_symmetry.space_group_name_H-M   'P 1'
#
loop_
_entity.id
_entity.type
_entity.pdbx_description
1 polymer ?
#
loop_
_entity_poly.entity_id
_entity_poly.type
_entity_poly.pdbx_seq_one_letter_code
_entity_poly.pdbx_strand_id
1 'polypeptide(L)'
;MDLATFFNQVPDPRRAEGTRTPLPAFLWMVFLAVASGHGGYRGMGKFAKSNAAFFRTYFGLRHAVPSHVSFRSVLQSLDKAFLYQVFNQHFAAPLQAGDWVAGDGQSLRSTVEEAQCAGQRFVSVVGLYCQRTGLAAAMQDYTDQKNGELVVLRELLPLLQDRGVVFTLDALHGQKKQPPPS
;
A
#
# COMPACT_ATOMS: atom_id res chain seq x y z
N MET A 1 16.53 -2.94 -3.52
CA MET A 1 15.83 -4.15 -4.02
C MET A 1 15.08 -3.77 -5.28
N ASP A 2 15.06 -4.60 -6.32
CA ASP A 2 14.20 -4.40 -7.49
C ASP A 2 12.80 -5.03 -7.29
N LEU A 3 11.83 -4.65 -8.15
CA LEU A 3 10.45 -5.14 -8.05
C LEU A 3 10.33 -6.66 -8.22
N ALA A 4 11.18 -7.29 -9.04
CA ALA A 4 11.13 -8.73 -9.26
C ALA A 4 11.55 -9.47 -7.99
N THR A 5 12.64 -9.05 -7.36
CA THR A 5 13.08 -9.57 -6.06
C THR A 5 12.01 -9.39 -5.00
N PHE A 6 11.37 -8.21 -4.94
CA PHE A 6 10.29 -7.95 -3.99
C PHE A 6 9.12 -8.91 -4.19
N PHE A 7 8.60 -9.05 -5.43
CA PHE A 7 7.46 -9.92 -5.69
C PHE A 7 7.75 -11.39 -5.39
N ASN A 8 9.00 -11.83 -5.52
CA ASN A 8 9.41 -13.18 -5.14
C ASN A 8 9.49 -13.40 -3.63
N GLN A 9 9.63 -12.34 -2.83
CA GLN A 9 9.69 -12.43 -1.36
C GLN A 9 8.32 -12.34 -0.69
N VAL A 10 7.27 -11.88 -1.40
CA VAL A 10 5.93 -11.77 -0.83
C VAL A 10 5.42 -13.17 -0.47
N PRO A 11 5.08 -13.43 0.81
CA PRO A 11 4.53 -14.71 1.21
C PRO A 11 3.20 -14.99 0.50
N ASP A 12 3.09 -16.19 -0.08
CA ASP A 12 1.84 -16.61 -0.74
C ASP A 12 0.85 -17.15 0.30
N PRO A 13 -0.26 -16.44 0.58
CA PRO A 13 -1.24 -16.89 1.57
C PRO A 13 -2.14 -18.01 1.06
N ARG A 14 -2.03 -18.37 -0.22
CA ARG A 14 -2.90 -19.37 -0.85
C ARG A 14 -2.41 -20.79 -0.59
N ARG A 15 -3.35 -21.73 -0.53
CA ARG A 15 -3.03 -23.16 -0.49
C ARG A 15 -2.48 -23.61 -1.85
N ALA A 16 -1.50 -24.52 -1.84
CA ALA A 16 -0.83 -25.01 -3.07
C ALA A 16 -1.81 -25.60 -4.10
N GLU A 17 -2.84 -26.29 -3.62
CA GLU A 17 -3.83 -27.01 -4.47
C GLU A 17 -4.75 -26.11 -5.29
N GLY A 18 -4.81 -24.80 -5.04
CA GLY A 18 -5.64 -23.83 -5.79
C GLY A 18 -4.86 -22.87 -6.65
N THR A 19 -3.51 -22.97 -6.65
CA THR A 19 -2.64 -21.95 -7.24
C THR A 19 -2.36 -22.22 -8.72
N ARG A 20 -3.18 -21.63 -9.60
CA ARG A 20 -3.01 -21.73 -11.06
C ARG A 20 -2.00 -20.73 -11.62
N THR A 21 -1.79 -19.62 -10.93
CA THR A 21 -0.86 -18.54 -11.32
C THR A 21 0.09 -18.28 -10.15
N PRO A 22 1.41 -18.38 -10.33
CA PRO A 22 2.39 -18.04 -9.29
C PRO A 22 2.17 -16.63 -8.76
N LEU A 23 2.35 -16.40 -7.45
CA LEU A 23 2.11 -15.09 -6.84
C LEU A 23 2.96 -13.97 -7.46
N PRO A 24 4.25 -14.15 -7.77
CA PRO A 24 5.03 -13.11 -8.44
C PRO A 24 4.44 -12.69 -9.79
N ALA A 25 4.04 -13.65 -10.63
CA ALA A 25 3.39 -13.36 -11.91
C ALA A 25 2.06 -12.62 -11.73
N PHE A 26 1.31 -12.98 -10.70
CA PHE A 26 0.07 -12.32 -10.32
C PHE A 26 0.31 -10.86 -9.91
N LEU A 27 1.32 -10.60 -9.07
CA LEU A 27 1.68 -9.25 -8.61
C LEU A 27 2.20 -8.38 -9.76
N TRP A 28 2.93 -8.96 -10.70
CA TRP A 28 3.30 -8.26 -11.94
C TRP A 28 2.09 -7.83 -12.76
N MET A 29 1.07 -8.68 -12.90
CA MET A 29 -0.18 -8.30 -13.58
C MET A 29 -0.90 -7.16 -12.86
N VAL A 30 -0.93 -7.17 -11.52
CA VAL A 30 -1.49 -6.07 -10.71
C VAL A 30 -0.73 -4.79 -10.96
N PHE A 31 0.60 -4.82 -10.83
CA PHE A 31 1.46 -3.65 -11.03
C PHE A 31 1.28 -3.04 -12.42
N LEU A 32 1.35 -3.86 -13.46
CA LEU A 32 1.21 -3.40 -14.85
C LEU A 32 -0.19 -2.87 -15.14
N ALA A 33 -1.24 -3.47 -14.57
CA ALA A 33 -2.61 -2.97 -14.70
C ALA A 33 -2.75 -1.58 -14.09
N VAL A 34 -2.26 -1.38 -12.86
CA VAL A 34 -2.32 -0.09 -12.16
C VAL A 34 -1.48 0.96 -12.89
N ALA A 35 -0.25 0.63 -13.29
CA ALA A 35 0.63 1.51 -14.05
C ALA A 35 0.04 1.92 -15.41
N SER A 36 -0.85 1.07 -15.98
CA SER A 36 -1.59 1.37 -17.23
C SER A 36 -2.95 2.02 -16.99
N GLY A 37 -3.23 2.52 -15.78
CA GLY A 37 -4.47 3.23 -15.45
C GLY A 37 -5.69 2.32 -15.19
N HIS A 38 -5.50 1.01 -15.09
CA HIS A 38 -6.57 0.05 -14.82
C HIS A 38 -6.73 -0.21 -13.31
N GLY A 39 -7.32 0.73 -12.58
CA GLY A 39 -7.62 0.59 -11.16
C GLY A 39 -8.78 -0.37 -10.87
N GLY A 40 -8.77 -0.92 -9.63
CA GLY A 40 -9.79 -1.83 -9.13
C GLY A 40 -9.78 -3.23 -9.76
N TYR A 41 -10.36 -4.19 -9.05
CA TYR A 41 -10.29 -5.61 -9.44
C TYR A 41 -10.87 -5.91 -10.83
N ARG A 42 -11.96 -5.22 -11.21
CA ARG A 42 -12.58 -5.38 -12.55
C ARG A 42 -11.67 -4.83 -13.65
N GLY A 43 -11.01 -3.69 -13.41
CA GLY A 43 -10.05 -3.11 -14.34
C GLY A 43 -8.84 -4.03 -14.53
N MET A 44 -8.27 -4.54 -13.45
CA MET A 44 -7.17 -5.51 -13.47
C MET A 44 -7.54 -6.77 -14.25
N GLY A 45 -8.74 -7.32 -14.02
CA GLY A 45 -9.24 -8.50 -14.75
C GLY A 45 -9.41 -8.25 -16.25
N LYS A 46 -9.92 -7.07 -16.65
CA LYS A 46 -10.01 -6.69 -18.07
C LYS A 46 -8.62 -6.56 -18.69
N PHE A 47 -7.71 -5.85 -18.03
CA PHE A 47 -6.32 -5.67 -18.48
C PHE A 47 -5.62 -7.01 -18.67
N ALA A 48 -5.68 -7.91 -17.68
CA ALA A 48 -5.09 -9.23 -17.77
C ALA A 48 -5.67 -10.04 -18.94
N LYS A 49 -6.99 -10.00 -19.15
CA LYS A 49 -7.66 -10.68 -20.25
C LYS A 49 -7.23 -10.12 -21.62
N SER A 50 -7.17 -8.80 -21.76
CA SER A 50 -6.73 -8.16 -23.02
C SER A 50 -5.27 -8.46 -23.37
N ASN A 51 -4.43 -8.70 -22.36
CA ASN A 51 -3.01 -9.01 -22.53
C ASN A 51 -2.69 -10.49 -22.25
N ALA A 52 -3.68 -11.39 -22.35
CA ALA A 52 -3.54 -12.79 -21.94
C ALA A 52 -2.47 -13.55 -22.71
N ALA A 53 -2.32 -13.31 -24.01
CA ALA A 53 -1.27 -13.93 -24.82
C ALA A 53 0.12 -13.57 -24.31
N PHE A 54 0.37 -12.27 -24.06
CA PHE A 54 1.62 -11.79 -23.49
C PHE A 54 1.93 -12.45 -22.14
N PHE A 55 1.00 -12.40 -21.21
CA PHE A 55 1.21 -12.93 -19.85
C PHE A 55 1.42 -14.45 -19.83
N ARG A 56 0.68 -15.18 -20.68
CA ARG A 56 0.86 -16.63 -20.80
C ARG A 56 2.24 -16.98 -21.31
N THR A 57 2.72 -16.29 -22.34
CA THR A 57 4.04 -16.54 -22.92
C THR A 57 5.14 -16.10 -21.95
N TYR A 58 5.06 -14.89 -21.41
CA TYR A 58 6.12 -14.32 -20.58
C TYR A 58 6.29 -15.05 -19.25
N PHE A 59 5.19 -15.41 -18.58
CA PHE A 59 5.22 -16.12 -17.30
C PHE A 59 5.06 -17.65 -17.43
N GLY A 60 4.99 -18.20 -18.61
CA GLY A 60 4.82 -19.64 -18.83
C GLY A 60 3.52 -20.20 -18.24
N LEU A 61 2.42 -19.43 -18.26
CA LEU A 61 1.18 -19.85 -17.62
C LEU A 61 0.49 -20.96 -18.40
N ARG A 62 0.25 -22.09 -17.74
CA ARG A 62 -0.46 -23.24 -18.31
C ARG A 62 -1.98 -23.02 -18.37
N HIS A 63 -2.51 -22.14 -17.55
CA HIS A 63 -3.94 -21.85 -17.43
C HIS A 63 -4.27 -20.46 -17.94
N ALA A 64 -5.56 -20.11 -17.94
CA ALA A 64 -6.02 -18.77 -18.23
C ALA A 64 -5.50 -17.76 -17.19
N VAL A 65 -5.34 -16.50 -17.60
CA VAL A 65 -5.00 -15.40 -16.69
C VAL A 65 -6.07 -15.23 -15.60
N PRO A 66 -5.72 -14.66 -14.43
CA PRO A 66 -6.65 -14.47 -13.32
C PRO A 66 -7.88 -13.64 -13.69
N SER A 67 -9.03 -14.02 -13.16
CA SER A 67 -10.26 -13.25 -13.24
C SER A 67 -10.29 -12.11 -12.21
N HIS A 68 -11.23 -11.17 -12.35
CA HIS A 68 -11.43 -10.11 -11.35
C HIS A 68 -11.74 -10.64 -9.95
N VAL A 69 -12.41 -11.80 -9.85
CA VAL A 69 -12.67 -12.47 -8.57
C VAL A 69 -11.37 -12.97 -7.96
N SER A 70 -10.49 -13.57 -8.78
CA SER A 70 -9.16 -14.00 -8.34
C SER A 70 -8.32 -12.82 -7.85
N PHE A 71 -8.33 -11.68 -8.58
CA PHE A 71 -7.62 -10.46 -8.15
C PHE A 71 -8.14 -9.98 -6.78
N ARG A 72 -9.45 -9.94 -6.60
CA ARG A 72 -10.05 -9.57 -5.31
C ARG A 72 -9.60 -10.51 -4.18
N SER A 73 -9.81 -11.80 -4.36
CA SER A 73 -9.53 -12.80 -3.31
C SER A 73 -8.07 -12.80 -2.90
N VAL A 74 -7.14 -12.81 -3.86
CA VAL A 74 -5.69 -12.85 -3.56
C VAL A 74 -5.23 -11.55 -2.90
N LEU A 75 -5.59 -10.38 -3.44
CA LEU A 75 -5.15 -9.10 -2.87
C LEU A 75 -5.71 -8.85 -1.46
N GLN A 76 -6.92 -9.35 -1.16
CA GLN A 76 -7.47 -9.27 0.18
C GLN A 76 -6.80 -10.20 1.20
N SER A 77 -6.17 -11.29 0.74
CA SER A 77 -5.49 -12.26 1.59
C SER A 77 -4.01 -11.94 1.84
N LEU A 78 -3.42 -10.97 1.13
CA LEU A 78 -2.02 -10.58 1.32
C LEU A 78 -1.81 -9.95 2.71
N ASP A 79 -0.65 -10.22 3.29
CA ASP A 79 -0.21 -9.58 4.53
C ASP A 79 0.20 -8.12 4.24
N LYS A 80 -0.67 -7.19 4.61
CA LYS A 80 -0.46 -5.75 4.42
C LYS A 80 0.72 -5.23 5.23
N ALA A 81 0.89 -5.71 6.48
CA ALA A 81 1.97 -5.27 7.36
C ALA A 81 3.32 -5.61 6.74
N PHE A 82 3.47 -6.82 6.20
CA PHE A 82 4.66 -7.21 5.45
C PHE A 82 4.92 -6.29 4.25
N LEU A 83 3.89 -5.97 3.47
CA LEU A 83 4.03 -5.10 2.29
C LEU A 83 4.51 -3.69 2.68
N TYR A 84 3.94 -3.08 3.73
CA TYR A 84 4.40 -1.77 4.23
C TYR A 84 5.80 -1.83 4.79
N GLN A 85 6.13 -2.87 5.56
CA GLN A 85 7.49 -3.05 6.10
C GLN A 85 8.52 -3.09 4.97
N VAL A 86 8.30 -3.92 3.96
CA VAL A 86 9.24 -4.04 2.82
C VAL A 86 9.29 -2.76 2.01
N PHE A 87 8.16 -2.07 1.80
CA PHE A 87 8.13 -0.77 1.14
C PHE A 87 9.01 0.23 1.89
N ASN A 88 8.80 0.39 3.20
CA ASN A 88 9.54 1.35 4.02
C ASN A 88 11.04 1.04 4.08
N GLN A 89 11.43 -0.23 4.00
CA GLN A 89 12.84 -0.63 4.03
C GLN A 89 13.56 -0.43 2.69
N HIS A 90 12.88 -0.64 1.57
CA HIS A 90 13.55 -0.81 0.28
C HIS A 90 13.13 0.16 -0.81
N PHE A 91 11.90 0.68 -0.75
CA PHE A 91 11.34 1.55 -1.78
C PHE A 91 11.08 2.97 -1.29
N ALA A 92 11.29 3.23 -0.01
CA ALA A 92 11.18 4.58 0.53
C ALA A 92 12.12 5.55 -0.17
N ALA A 93 11.67 6.80 -0.33
CA ALA A 93 12.45 7.86 -0.95
C ALA A 93 13.83 8.03 -0.27
N PRO A 94 14.91 8.15 -1.03
CA PRO A 94 16.20 8.50 -0.47
C PRO A 94 16.15 9.93 0.06
N LEU A 95 16.16 10.09 1.39
CA LEU A 95 16.14 11.38 2.06
C LEU A 95 17.52 11.94 2.27
N GLN A 96 17.64 13.27 2.17
CA GLN A 96 18.86 14.05 2.46
C GLN A 96 18.58 15.02 3.61
N ALA A 97 19.63 15.44 4.30
CA ALA A 97 19.50 16.49 5.31
C ALA A 97 18.94 17.77 4.67
N GLY A 98 17.94 18.37 5.32
CA GLY A 98 17.22 19.53 4.81
C GLY A 98 16.05 19.23 3.89
N ASP A 99 15.79 17.96 3.53
CA ASP A 99 14.58 17.62 2.76
C ASP A 99 13.31 17.93 3.58
N TRP A 100 12.30 18.43 2.87
CA TRP A 100 10.97 18.65 3.43
C TRP A 100 10.11 17.42 3.21
N VAL A 101 9.55 16.89 4.29
CA VAL A 101 8.70 15.70 4.30
C VAL A 101 7.30 16.10 4.78
N ALA A 102 6.32 15.95 3.90
CA ALA A 102 4.92 16.21 4.20
C ALA A 102 4.23 14.92 4.66
N GLY A 103 3.54 14.98 5.80
CA GLY A 103 2.68 13.90 6.29
C GLY A 103 1.21 14.18 5.96
N ASP A 104 0.55 13.21 5.34
CA ASP A 104 -0.87 13.26 5.00
C ASP A 104 -1.55 11.92 5.25
N GLY A 105 -2.75 11.99 5.85
CA GLY A 105 -3.60 10.83 6.10
C GLY A 105 -4.75 10.78 5.10
N GLN A 106 -4.82 9.71 4.32
CA GLN A 106 -5.87 9.51 3.34
C GLN A 106 -6.77 8.32 3.68
N SER A 107 -8.07 8.57 3.83
CA SER A 107 -9.07 7.52 3.98
C SER A 107 -9.45 6.93 2.61
N LEU A 108 -9.29 5.62 2.48
CA LEU A 108 -9.66 4.90 1.27
C LEU A 108 -11.18 4.61 1.28
N ARG A 109 -11.97 5.53 0.76
CA ARG A 109 -13.46 5.49 0.79
C ARG A 109 -14.09 4.24 0.18
N SER A 110 -13.39 3.50 -0.67
CA SER A 110 -13.87 2.26 -1.30
C SER A 110 -13.64 1.00 -0.46
N THR A 111 -12.97 1.11 0.70
CA THR A 111 -12.65 -0.01 1.58
C THR A 111 -13.53 0.04 2.82
N VAL A 112 -14.83 -0.26 2.66
CA VAL A 112 -15.74 -0.34 3.80
C VAL A 112 -15.63 -1.74 4.41
N GLU A 113 -15.04 -1.83 5.59
CA GLU A 113 -15.20 -3.00 6.45
C GLU A 113 -16.56 -2.82 7.19
N GLU A 114 -17.43 -3.82 7.13
CA GLU A 114 -18.77 -3.80 7.75
C GLU A 114 -19.78 -2.78 7.14
N ALA A 115 -20.05 -2.89 5.84
CA ALA A 115 -20.95 -2.00 5.10
C ALA A 115 -22.41 -1.92 5.62
N GLN A 116 -22.80 -2.72 6.61
CA GLN A 116 -24.15 -2.81 7.16
C GLN A 116 -24.28 -2.27 8.59
N CYS A 117 -23.23 -1.78 9.21
CA CYS A 117 -23.27 -1.24 10.57
C CYS A 117 -23.16 0.29 10.59
N ALA A 118 -23.78 0.93 11.59
CA ALA A 118 -23.76 2.39 11.78
C ALA A 118 -22.36 3.00 12.02
N GLY A 119 -21.32 2.17 12.17
CA GLY A 119 -19.91 2.55 12.31
C GLY A 119 -19.08 2.01 11.17
N GLN A 120 -19.26 2.53 9.94
CA GLN A 120 -18.43 2.15 8.80
C GLN A 120 -16.96 2.45 9.09
N ARG A 121 -16.12 1.41 9.12
CA ARG A 121 -14.66 1.54 9.26
C ARG A 121 -14.03 1.62 7.88
N PHE A 122 -13.32 2.70 7.60
CA PHE A 122 -12.52 2.85 6.40
C PHE A 122 -11.08 2.50 6.72
N VAL A 123 -10.42 1.78 5.82
CA VAL A 123 -8.95 1.67 5.89
C VAL A 123 -8.38 3.03 5.50
N SER A 124 -7.58 3.59 6.37
CA SER A 124 -6.88 4.84 6.12
C SER A 124 -5.38 4.57 6.03
N VAL A 125 -4.69 5.32 5.20
CA VAL A 125 -3.24 5.22 5.01
C VAL A 125 -2.62 6.55 5.36
N VAL A 126 -1.58 6.53 6.17
CA VAL A 126 -0.69 7.68 6.40
C VAL A 126 0.53 7.51 5.50
N GLY A 127 0.84 8.53 4.74
CA GLY A 127 2.04 8.61 3.92
C GLY A 127 2.91 9.79 4.32
N LEU A 128 4.21 9.58 4.38
CA LEU A 128 5.21 10.64 4.48
C LEU A 128 5.85 10.83 3.11
N TYR A 129 5.76 12.01 2.53
CA TYR A 129 6.21 12.30 1.17
C TYR A 129 7.36 13.31 1.16
N CYS A 130 8.46 12.96 0.52
CA CYS A 130 9.56 13.88 0.27
C CYS A 130 9.18 14.87 -0.84
N GLN A 131 9.14 16.17 -0.55
CA GLN A 131 8.77 17.20 -1.52
C GLN A 131 9.77 17.30 -2.67
N ARG A 132 11.07 17.10 -2.41
CA ARG A 132 12.11 17.18 -3.44
C ARG A 132 11.97 16.10 -4.50
N THR A 133 11.66 14.87 -4.11
CA THR A 133 11.58 13.73 -5.02
C THR A 133 10.16 13.43 -5.51
N GLY A 134 9.14 13.92 -4.81
CA GLY A 134 7.73 13.57 -5.05
C GLY A 134 7.40 12.11 -4.69
N LEU A 135 8.27 11.42 -3.96
CA LEU A 135 8.11 10.01 -3.62
C LEU A 135 7.77 9.82 -2.14
N ALA A 136 7.07 8.73 -1.84
CA ALA A 136 6.79 8.35 -0.46
C ALA A 136 8.08 7.94 0.26
N ALA A 137 8.31 8.54 1.44
CA ALA A 137 9.42 8.24 2.32
C ALA A 137 9.07 7.17 3.37
N ALA A 138 7.80 7.07 3.75
CA ALA A 138 7.26 5.99 4.57
C ALA A 138 5.75 5.91 4.39
N MET A 139 5.16 4.74 4.62
CA MET A 139 3.70 4.52 4.54
C MET A 139 3.28 3.48 5.56
N GLN A 140 2.06 3.64 6.10
CA GLN A 140 1.40 2.65 6.97
C GLN A 140 -0.11 2.82 6.94
N ASP A 141 -0.87 1.73 7.08
CA ASP A 141 -2.32 1.78 7.23
C ASP A 141 -2.76 1.83 8.71
N TYR A 142 -3.97 2.27 8.93
CA TYR A 142 -4.63 2.24 10.22
C TYR A 142 -6.15 2.09 10.09
N THR A 143 -6.78 1.51 11.11
CA THR A 143 -8.21 1.21 11.11
C THR A 143 -9.01 2.02 12.14
N ASP A 144 -8.36 2.77 13.03
CA ASP A 144 -9.03 3.50 14.10
C ASP A 144 -9.22 4.99 13.75
N GLN A 145 -10.50 5.44 13.72
CA GLN A 145 -10.87 6.77 13.22
C GLN A 145 -10.56 7.93 14.17
N LYS A 146 -10.41 7.70 15.50
CA LYS A 146 -10.33 8.83 16.45
C LYS A 146 -8.91 9.32 16.77
N ASN A 147 -7.90 8.46 16.68
CA ASN A 147 -6.50 8.82 16.98
C ASN A 147 -5.50 8.08 16.07
N GLY A 148 -5.97 7.28 15.13
CA GLY A 148 -5.13 6.37 14.34
C GLY A 148 -4.04 7.09 13.57
N GLU A 149 -4.37 8.21 12.92
CA GLU A 149 -3.42 9.00 12.14
C GLU A 149 -2.25 9.54 12.99
N LEU A 150 -2.56 10.12 14.16
CA LEU A 150 -1.53 10.66 15.07
C LEU A 150 -0.65 9.55 15.66
N VAL A 151 -1.21 8.38 15.94
CA VAL A 151 -0.46 7.23 16.44
C VAL A 151 0.50 6.74 15.37
N VAL A 152 0.01 6.53 14.16
CA VAL A 152 0.84 6.07 13.04
C VAL A 152 1.91 7.09 12.66
N LEU A 153 1.59 8.39 12.65
CA LEU A 153 2.60 9.42 12.45
C LEU A 153 3.72 9.34 13.50
N ARG A 154 3.37 9.12 14.78
CA ARG A 154 4.36 8.96 15.86
C ARG A 154 5.23 7.69 15.69
N GLU A 155 4.71 6.65 15.05
CA GLU A 155 5.47 5.44 14.73
C GLU A 155 6.36 5.63 13.50
N LEU A 156 5.91 6.40 12.50
CA LEU A 156 6.66 6.67 11.28
C LEU A 156 7.75 7.73 11.44
N LEU A 157 7.52 8.77 12.25
CA LEU A 157 8.48 9.85 12.47
C LEU A 157 9.85 9.37 12.99
N PRO A 158 9.96 8.45 13.96
CA PRO A 158 11.24 7.92 14.42
C PRO A 158 12.07 7.25 13.33
N LEU A 159 11.44 6.67 12.30
CA LEU A 159 12.15 6.05 11.17
C LEU A 159 12.98 7.06 10.38
N LEU A 160 12.69 8.37 10.54
CA LEU A 160 13.31 9.45 9.77
C LEU A 160 14.03 10.49 10.65
N GLN A 161 13.98 10.37 12.00
CA GLN A 161 14.50 11.38 12.94
C GLN A 161 15.99 11.70 12.74
N ASP A 162 16.81 10.69 12.45
CA ASP A 162 18.27 10.86 12.34
C ASP A 162 18.70 11.38 10.97
N ARG A 163 17.77 11.70 10.08
CA ARG A 163 18.09 12.11 8.70
C ARG A 163 18.14 13.62 8.50
N GLY A 164 17.91 14.42 9.55
CA GLY A 164 17.97 15.89 9.49
C GLY A 164 16.93 16.51 8.55
N VAL A 165 15.74 15.89 8.43
CA VAL A 165 14.65 16.35 7.57
C VAL A 165 13.72 17.32 8.31
N VAL A 166 13.00 18.15 7.56
CA VAL A 166 11.98 19.08 8.07
C VAL A 166 10.60 18.47 7.85
N PHE A 167 9.83 18.25 8.91
CA PHE A 167 8.47 17.73 8.80
C PHE A 167 7.45 18.85 8.65
N THR A 168 6.52 18.70 7.70
CA THR A 168 5.32 19.53 7.55
C THR A 168 4.09 18.64 7.75
N LEU A 169 3.29 18.99 8.75
CA LEU A 169 2.06 18.31 9.10
C LEU A 169 0.90 19.28 9.01
N ASP A 170 -0.31 18.81 8.74
CA ASP A 170 -1.51 19.65 8.76
C ASP A 170 -1.72 20.22 10.16
N ALA A 171 -2.30 21.44 10.25
CA ALA A 171 -2.56 22.18 11.48
C ALA A 171 -3.38 21.37 12.51
N LEU A 172 -4.20 20.42 12.08
CA LEU A 172 -4.93 19.50 12.96
C LEU A 172 -4.00 18.62 13.81
N HIS A 173 -2.77 18.38 13.37
CA HIS A 173 -1.77 17.59 14.09
C HIS A 173 -0.89 18.41 15.03
N GLY A 174 -0.94 19.75 14.93
CA GLY A 174 -0.17 20.68 15.75
C GLY A 174 -0.83 21.05 17.09
N GLN A 175 -2.03 20.57 17.38
CA GLN A 175 -2.71 20.90 18.64
C GLN A 175 -2.01 20.21 19.82
N LYS A 176 -1.28 21.00 20.63
CA LYS A 176 -0.89 20.58 21.98
C LYS A 176 -2.18 20.33 22.77
N LYS A 177 -2.35 19.12 23.33
CA LYS A 177 -3.33 18.93 24.41
C LYS A 177 -3.05 19.97 25.48
N GLN A 178 -3.95 20.95 25.68
CA GLN A 178 -3.92 21.78 26.84
C GLN A 178 -4.01 20.86 28.08
N PRO A 179 -3.16 21.05 29.10
CA PRO A 179 -3.34 20.34 30.34
C PRO A 179 -4.74 20.69 30.91
N PRO A 180 -5.40 19.75 31.61
CA PRO A 180 -6.68 20.02 32.24
C PRO A 180 -6.54 21.23 33.13
N PRO A 181 -7.56 22.10 33.22
CA PRO A 181 -7.55 23.22 34.16
C PRO A 181 -7.43 22.70 35.57
N SER A 182 -6.49 23.28 36.30
CA SER A 182 -6.24 23.04 37.73
C SER A 182 -7.42 23.43 38.59
#